data_363126154f9ad975d6849b5eb5fb1a5f
#
_entry.id   363126154f9ad975d6849b5eb5fb1a5f
#
_cell.length_a   1.000
_cell.length_b   1.000
_cell.length_c   1.000
_cell.angle_alpha   90.00
_cell.angle_beta   90.00
_cell.angle_gamma   90.00
#
_symmetry.space_group_name_H-M   'P 1'
#
loop_
_entity.id
_entity.type
_entity.pdbx_description
1 polymer ?
#
loop_
_entity_poly.entity_id
_entity_poly.type
_entity_poly.pdbx_seq_one_letter_code
_entity_poly.pdbx_strand_id
1 'polypeptide(L)'
;MNGKKVMLTIQGEKKEYPAGTSFLRIAQDYSDAYQDDIVLVLYNRRLRELNKCADGDGTVEFLTTADKTGKKAYRRSVTLLMQKAVYNLWGKGNISVRVKYSIGQGNYCELVKWENDIEEVVKVSGTEINKLKNEMYQMVVSDIEIHKESINTDDAVTLFHDLGMTDKEKLFRYRRSSRVNIYELDHYMDYFYGFMVPSTGYLRYYDVIPYADGFMLQFPDKNTREVAPFVPAEKLFHTLKTSRDWGKMLEIDTIGALNDAIAAGKTQQMILTQEALFEERIGRLAEEIISAKDRKFIMIAGPSSSGKTTFSHRLSIQLAAKGLNPHPFPLDDYYKNRDICPRDENGELDLECLDALDVELFNHDMNELLAGKTVNLPIFNFKTGKREYKDKLMTLGKDDVLVIEGIHGLNDKLSYSLPIESKFKIYISALTQLNIDEHNCLPTTDGRLIRRIVRDARTRGTSAKETIAMWDSVRRGEEKYIFPFQEGADVMFNSALIYELAVLKMYAEPLLFAIDKDCQEYLEAKRLLKFLDYFLPMPSDGINQNSILREFIGGSCFNV
;
A
#
# COMPACT_ATOMS: atom_id res chain seq x y z
N MET A 1 -33.89 36.25 4.34
CA MET A 1 -33.64 35.36 3.18
C MET A 1 -34.75 34.34 3.13
N ASN A 2 -35.74 34.52 2.26
CA ASN A 2 -36.91 33.64 2.19
C ASN A 2 -36.55 32.22 1.75
N GLY A 3 -36.86 31.33 2.58
CA GLY A 3 -36.88 29.88 2.63
C GLY A 3 -36.86 29.06 1.33
N LYS A 4 -35.79 29.17 0.52
CA LYS A 4 -35.58 28.18 -0.53
C LYS A 4 -35.37 26.83 0.16
N LYS A 5 -36.22 25.85 -0.14
CA LYS A 5 -36.09 24.48 0.34
C LYS A 5 -35.43 23.63 -0.74
N VAL A 6 -34.77 22.58 -0.34
CA VAL A 6 -34.19 21.55 -1.20
C VAL A 6 -34.82 20.20 -0.88
N MET A 7 -35.09 19.44 -1.93
CA MET A 7 -35.64 18.08 -1.83
C MET A 7 -34.51 17.06 -1.88
N LEU A 8 -34.27 16.38 -0.79
CA LEU A 8 -33.24 15.35 -0.70
C LEU A 8 -33.87 13.95 -0.66
N THR A 9 -33.38 13.06 -1.51
CA THR A 9 -33.73 11.63 -1.44
C THR A 9 -32.68 10.90 -0.60
N ILE A 10 -33.08 10.40 0.57
CA ILE A 10 -32.23 9.74 1.56
C ILE A 10 -32.85 8.37 1.88
N GLN A 11 -32.10 7.28 1.72
CA GLN A 11 -32.60 5.90 1.88
C GLN A 11 -33.88 5.60 1.08
N GLY A 12 -34.02 6.23 -0.09
CA GLY A 12 -35.20 6.09 -0.94
C GLY A 12 -36.38 7.02 -0.62
N GLU A 13 -36.36 7.71 0.52
CA GLU A 13 -37.40 8.64 0.94
C GLU A 13 -37.05 10.08 0.59
N LYS A 14 -38.06 10.85 0.16
CA LYS A 14 -37.91 12.29 -0.12
C LYS A 14 -38.22 13.12 1.12
N LYS A 15 -37.27 13.98 1.52
CA LYS A 15 -37.42 14.89 2.66
C LYS A 15 -36.98 16.30 2.30
N GLU A 16 -37.75 17.28 2.78
CA GLU A 16 -37.43 18.71 2.58
C GLU A 16 -36.52 19.23 3.67
N TYR A 17 -35.49 19.99 3.27
CA TYR A 17 -34.64 20.75 4.18
C TYR A 17 -34.49 22.20 3.70
N PRO A 18 -34.24 23.16 4.62
CA PRO A 18 -33.82 24.49 4.20
C PRO A 18 -32.55 24.45 3.35
N ALA A 19 -32.50 25.21 2.25
CA ALA A 19 -31.27 25.30 1.47
C ALA A 19 -30.13 25.86 2.32
N GLY A 20 -28.94 25.25 2.20
CA GLY A 20 -27.80 25.59 3.04
C GLY A 20 -27.72 24.81 4.37
N THR A 21 -28.64 23.86 4.61
CA THR A 21 -28.49 22.94 5.75
C THR A 21 -27.24 22.07 5.56
N SER A 22 -26.38 21.99 6.57
CA SER A 22 -25.18 21.15 6.53
C SER A 22 -25.55 19.68 6.53
N PHE A 23 -24.74 18.85 5.85
CA PHE A 23 -24.92 17.40 5.89
C PHE A 23 -24.73 16.84 7.30
N LEU A 24 -23.96 17.52 8.17
CA LEU A 24 -23.82 17.17 9.58
C LEU A 24 -25.18 17.25 10.30
N ARG A 25 -25.92 18.35 10.11
CA ARG A 25 -27.27 18.50 10.69
C ARG A 25 -28.25 17.47 10.12
N ILE A 26 -28.16 17.19 8.81
CA ILE A 26 -29.00 16.18 8.18
C ILE A 26 -28.67 14.78 8.71
N ALA A 27 -27.37 14.44 8.86
CA ALA A 27 -26.92 13.16 9.39
C ALA A 27 -27.42 12.88 10.81
N GLN A 28 -27.56 13.91 11.66
CA GLN A 28 -28.14 13.77 13.01
C GLN A 28 -29.57 13.22 13.00
N ASP A 29 -30.36 13.56 11.99
CA ASP A 29 -31.74 13.04 11.85
C ASP A 29 -31.79 11.54 11.52
N TYR A 30 -30.65 10.94 11.12
CA TYR A 30 -30.51 9.54 10.70
C TYR A 30 -29.52 8.74 11.54
N SER A 31 -28.93 9.34 12.58
CA SER A 31 -27.91 8.68 13.42
C SER A 31 -28.36 7.33 13.98
N ASP A 32 -29.62 7.24 14.42
CA ASP A 32 -30.19 6.03 15.02
C ASP A 32 -30.40 4.88 14.00
N ALA A 33 -30.37 5.20 12.70
CA ALA A 33 -30.50 4.20 11.65
C ALA A 33 -29.17 3.50 11.29
N TYR A 34 -28.05 3.99 11.84
CA TYR A 34 -26.72 3.47 11.59
C TYR A 34 -26.07 2.97 12.88
N GLN A 35 -25.41 1.81 12.80
CA GLN A 35 -24.65 1.27 13.93
C GLN A 35 -23.34 2.02 14.15
N ASP A 36 -22.75 2.54 13.06
CA ASP A 36 -21.47 3.22 13.02
C ASP A 36 -21.64 4.72 12.81
N ASP A 37 -20.67 5.51 13.29
CA ASP A 37 -20.71 6.96 13.17
C ASP A 37 -20.71 7.38 11.69
N ILE A 38 -21.68 8.20 11.30
CA ILE A 38 -21.73 8.80 9.95
C ILE A 38 -20.62 9.86 9.88
N VAL A 39 -19.71 9.73 8.93
CA VAL A 39 -18.52 10.60 8.84
C VAL A 39 -18.40 11.35 7.52
N LEU A 40 -19.03 10.85 6.45
CA LEU A 40 -19.01 11.45 5.12
C LEU A 40 -20.37 11.27 4.44
N VAL A 41 -20.54 11.92 3.29
CA VAL A 41 -21.74 11.81 2.47
C VAL A 41 -21.38 11.74 0.98
N LEU A 42 -22.10 10.90 0.24
CA LEU A 42 -22.21 10.97 -1.22
C LEU A 42 -23.44 11.81 -1.58
N TYR A 43 -23.21 13.02 -2.05
CA TYR A 43 -24.26 13.92 -2.54
C TYR A 43 -24.21 13.97 -4.07
N ASN A 44 -25.24 13.47 -4.70
CA ASN A 44 -25.29 13.29 -6.16
C ASN A 44 -24.04 12.53 -6.68
N ARG A 45 -23.71 11.41 -6.03
CA ARG A 45 -22.51 10.58 -6.30
C ARG A 45 -21.17 11.29 -6.13
N ARG A 46 -21.15 12.45 -5.48
CA ARG A 46 -19.90 13.17 -5.17
C ARG A 46 -19.64 13.13 -3.67
N LEU A 47 -18.46 12.66 -3.31
CA LEU A 47 -18.03 12.59 -1.92
C LEU A 47 -17.86 13.99 -1.33
N ARG A 48 -18.46 14.21 -0.15
CA ARG A 48 -18.43 15.46 0.60
C ARG A 48 -18.19 15.19 2.08
N GLU A 49 -17.61 16.16 2.77
CA GLU A 49 -17.56 16.21 4.23
C GLU A 49 -18.89 16.70 4.79
N LEU A 50 -19.19 16.29 6.01
CA LEU A 50 -20.47 16.59 6.64
C LEU A 50 -20.65 18.09 6.93
N ASN A 51 -19.57 18.85 7.08
CA ASN A 51 -19.61 20.32 7.26
C ASN A 51 -20.05 21.09 5.99
N LYS A 52 -20.13 20.42 4.84
CA LYS A 52 -20.66 21.03 3.61
C LYS A 52 -22.18 21.02 3.63
N CYS A 53 -22.77 21.96 2.86
CA CYS A 53 -24.21 22.16 2.82
C CYS A 53 -24.84 21.56 1.55
N ALA A 54 -26.13 21.22 1.67
CA ALA A 54 -26.97 20.90 0.52
C ALA A 54 -27.38 22.20 -0.18
N ASP A 55 -26.94 22.37 -1.43
CA ASP A 55 -27.14 23.58 -2.26
C ASP A 55 -28.24 23.43 -3.32
N GLY A 56 -28.84 22.25 -3.48
CA GLY A 56 -29.89 21.92 -4.43
C GLY A 56 -30.54 20.57 -4.12
N ASP A 57 -31.51 20.19 -4.99
CA ASP A 57 -32.15 18.88 -4.92
C ASP A 57 -31.15 17.78 -5.29
N GLY A 58 -31.32 16.60 -4.65
CA GLY A 58 -30.39 15.52 -4.94
C GLY A 58 -30.58 14.26 -4.10
N THR A 59 -29.70 13.29 -4.38
CA THR A 59 -29.61 12.04 -3.63
C THR A 59 -28.49 12.16 -2.59
N VAL A 60 -28.75 11.65 -1.40
CA VAL A 60 -27.82 11.61 -0.27
C VAL A 60 -27.66 10.17 0.18
N GLU A 61 -26.42 9.71 0.26
CA GLU A 61 -26.04 8.44 0.85
C GLU A 61 -24.96 8.70 1.89
N PHE A 62 -25.21 8.28 3.13
CA PHE A 62 -24.24 8.47 4.21
C PHE A 62 -23.21 7.35 4.22
N LEU A 63 -21.97 7.73 4.50
CA LEU A 63 -20.85 6.82 4.70
C LEU A 63 -20.39 6.89 6.14
N THR A 64 -20.24 5.72 6.72
CA THR A 64 -19.89 5.53 8.13
C THR A 64 -18.42 5.17 8.32
N THR A 65 -17.99 5.04 9.57
CA THR A 65 -16.68 4.50 9.93
C THR A 65 -16.51 3.02 9.57
N ALA A 66 -17.57 2.29 9.21
CA ALA A 66 -17.49 0.93 8.68
C ALA A 66 -17.09 0.91 7.19
N ASP A 67 -17.38 1.98 6.45
CA ASP A 67 -17.08 2.08 5.02
C ASP A 67 -15.60 2.31 4.76
N LYS A 68 -15.07 1.74 3.67
CA LYS A 68 -13.66 1.89 3.26
C LYS A 68 -13.20 3.35 3.19
N THR A 69 -14.06 4.23 2.68
CA THR A 69 -13.76 5.66 2.54
C THR A 69 -13.85 6.38 3.89
N GLY A 70 -14.84 6.05 4.71
CA GLY A 70 -14.99 6.57 6.07
C GLY A 70 -13.81 6.19 6.96
N LYS A 71 -13.35 4.93 6.91
CA LYS A 71 -12.12 4.48 7.61
C LYS A 71 -10.88 5.29 7.23
N LYS A 72 -10.72 5.60 5.94
CA LYS A 72 -9.61 6.44 5.48
C LYS A 72 -9.70 7.87 6.02
N ALA A 73 -10.91 8.43 6.10
CA ALA A 73 -11.13 9.75 6.71
C ALA A 73 -10.82 9.71 8.21
N TYR A 74 -11.32 8.71 8.91
CA TYR A 74 -11.07 8.50 10.34
C TYR A 74 -9.56 8.43 10.65
N ARG A 75 -8.81 7.56 9.96
CA ARG A 75 -7.37 7.40 10.16
C ARG A 75 -6.60 8.70 9.96
N ARG A 76 -6.93 9.49 8.92
CA ARG A 76 -6.31 10.80 8.68
C ARG A 76 -6.61 11.78 9.81
N SER A 77 -7.85 11.81 10.28
CA SER A 77 -8.26 12.69 11.36
C SER A 77 -7.59 12.33 12.70
N VAL A 78 -7.41 11.04 13.01
CA VAL A 78 -6.61 10.59 14.17
C VAL A 78 -5.14 11.01 14.00
N THR A 79 -4.61 10.97 12.79
CA THR A 79 -3.23 11.44 12.52
C THR A 79 -3.11 12.94 12.76
N LEU A 80 -4.08 13.76 12.32
CA LEU A 80 -4.11 15.20 12.61
C LEU A 80 -4.24 15.47 14.12
N LEU A 81 -5.11 14.72 14.81
CA LEU A 81 -5.27 14.79 16.26
C LEU A 81 -3.93 14.54 16.98
N MET A 82 -3.22 13.49 16.61
CA MET A 82 -1.92 13.14 17.17
C MET A 82 -0.88 14.24 16.92
N GLN A 83 -0.83 14.81 15.71
CA GLN A 83 0.09 15.90 15.37
C GLN A 83 -0.17 17.15 16.20
N LYS A 84 -1.43 17.56 16.33
CA LYS A 84 -1.82 18.68 17.19
C LYS A 84 -1.44 18.43 18.65
N ALA A 85 -1.67 17.20 19.15
CA ALA A 85 -1.28 16.84 20.52
C ALA A 85 0.25 16.92 20.72
N VAL A 86 1.06 16.45 19.76
CA VAL A 86 2.53 16.61 19.78
C VAL A 86 2.92 18.09 19.76
N TYR A 87 2.27 18.89 18.92
CA TYR A 87 2.52 20.33 18.87
C TYR A 87 2.18 21.03 20.20
N ASN A 88 1.08 20.69 20.83
CA ASN A 88 0.70 21.24 22.14
C ASN A 88 1.73 20.91 23.23
N LEU A 89 2.22 19.68 23.25
CA LEU A 89 3.13 19.21 24.28
C LEU A 89 4.57 19.68 24.07
N TRP A 90 5.06 19.66 22.81
CA TRP A 90 6.49 19.81 22.54
C TRP A 90 6.86 20.76 21.38
N GLY A 91 5.87 21.29 20.64
CA GLY A 91 6.13 22.15 19.47
C GLY A 91 6.98 23.38 19.78
N LYS A 92 6.82 23.97 20.97
CA LYS A 92 7.66 25.09 21.43
C LYS A 92 9.16 24.72 21.61
N GLY A 93 9.47 23.43 21.74
CA GLY A 93 10.83 22.90 21.82
C GLY A 93 11.39 22.43 20.48
N ASN A 94 10.82 22.85 19.36
CA ASN A 94 11.17 22.41 18.01
C ASN A 94 11.07 20.89 17.79
N ILE A 95 10.16 20.24 18.53
CA ILE A 95 9.86 18.82 18.34
C ILE A 95 8.62 18.69 17.50
N SER A 96 8.71 17.93 16.43
CA SER A 96 7.61 17.56 15.54
C SER A 96 7.51 16.05 15.41
N VAL A 97 6.47 15.56 14.74
CA VAL A 97 6.29 14.13 14.47
C VAL A 97 6.47 13.84 12.99
N ARG A 98 7.11 12.71 12.70
CA ARG A 98 7.21 12.15 11.35
C ARG A 98 6.40 10.86 11.30
N VAL A 99 5.46 10.74 10.38
CA VAL A 99 4.76 9.49 10.09
C VAL A 99 5.58 8.71 9.06
N LYS A 100 6.17 7.57 9.48
CA LYS A 100 7.17 6.86 8.68
C LYS A 100 6.58 5.76 7.81
N TYR A 101 5.89 4.78 8.42
CA TYR A 101 5.40 3.60 7.73
C TYR A 101 4.01 3.22 8.20
N SER A 102 3.22 2.62 7.30
CA SER A 102 2.00 1.90 7.69
C SER A 102 2.35 0.43 7.94
N ILE A 103 2.12 -0.06 9.16
CA ILE A 103 2.38 -1.45 9.57
C ILE A 103 1.13 -2.01 10.23
N GLY A 104 0.61 -3.11 9.69
CA GLY A 104 -0.62 -3.71 10.20
C GLY A 104 -1.79 -2.73 10.18
N GLN A 105 -2.39 -2.51 11.35
CA GLN A 105 -3.51 -1.57 11.51
C GLN A 105 -3.06 -0.19 12.05
N GLY A 106 -1.79 0.15 11.96
CA GLY A 106 -1.26 1.41 12.49
C GLY A 106 -0.24 2.08 11.59
N ASN A 107 0.23 3.24 12.08
CA ASN A 107 1.35 3.97 11.51
C ASN A 107 2.48 4.04 12.53
N TYR A 108 3.68 3.68 12.12
CA TYR A 108 4.89 3.96 12.91
C TYR A 108 5.28 5.42 12.77
N CYS A 109 5.48 6.07 13.90
CA CYS A 109 5.79 7.49 14.02
C CYS A 109 7.06 7.70 14.85
N GLU A 110 7.83 8.73 14.50
CA GLU A 110 9.00 9.17 15.25
C GLU A 110 8.82 10.63 15.64
N LEU A 111 9.21 10.97 16.87
CA LEU A 111 9.43 12.37 17.24
C LEU A 111 10.80 12.78 16.72
N VAL A 112 10.88 13.97 16.15
CA VAL A 112 12.11 14.52 15.62
C VAL A 112 12.34 15.94 16.13
N LYS A 113 13.60 16.29 16.34
CA LYS A 113 14.05 17.62 16.69
C LYS A 113 14.99 18.13 15.62
N TRP A 114 14.89 19.40 15.30
CA TRP A 114 15.77 20.07 14.36
C TRP A 114 16.80 20.90 15.11
N GLU A 115 18.08 20.56 14.95
CA GLU A 115 19.21 21.35 15.44
C GLU A 115 20.22 21.57 14.30
N ASN A 116 20.53 22.83 13.99
CA ASN A 116 21.46 23.19 12.91
C ASN A 116 21.16 22.53 11.56
N ASP A 117 19.89 22.51 11.16
CA ASP A 117 19.38 21.87 9.94
C ASP A 117 19.54 20.33 9.88
N ILE A 118 19.87 19.71 11.02
CA ILE A 118 19.95 18.25 11.14
C ILE A 118 18.71 17.74 11.89
N GLU A 119 18.03 16.77 11.27
CA GLU A 119 16.90 16.06 11.89
C GLU A 119 17.42 14.93 12.79
N GLU A 120 17.14 15.01 14.08
CA GLU A 120 17.49 13.98 15.05
C GLU A 120 16.23 13.32 15.61
N VAL A 121 16.26 11.97 15.72
CA VAL A 121 15.16 11.20 16.32
C VAL A 121 15.23 11.32 17.84
N VAL A 122 14.12 11.76 18.44
CA VAL A 122 13.97 11.84 19.90
C VAL A 122 13.34 10.54 20.39
N LYS A 123 14.06 9.78 21.21
CA LYS A 123 13.52 8.55 21.81
C LYS A 123 12.35 8.85 22.73
N VAL A 124 11.30 8.09 22.59
CA VAL A 124 10.05 8.28 23.32
C VAL A 124 9.96 7.31 24.49
N SER A 125 9.84 7.84 25.70
CA SER A 125 9.62 7.04 26.91
C SER A 125 8.14 6.70 27.12
N GLY A 126 7.87 5.66 27.94
CA GLY A 126 6.48 5.33 28.31
C GLY A 126 5.74 6.49 28.99
N THR A 127 6.45 7.35 29.73
CA THR A 127 5.86 8.54 30.35
C THR A 127 5.41 9.56 29.30
N GLU A 128 6.20 9.75 28.22
CA GLU A 128 5.85 10.67 27.12
C GLU A 128 4.69 10.14 26.30
N ILE A 129 4.64 8.82 26.07
CA ILE A 129 3.48 8.18 25.42
C ILE A 129 2.22 8.40 26.25
N ASN A 130 2.27 8.26 27.57
CA ASN A 130 1.11 8.50 28.41
C ASN A 130 0.66 9.98 28.39
N LYS A 131 1.59 10.94 28.31
CA LYS A 131 1.26 12.36 28.12
C LYS A 131 0.56 12.58 26.79
N LEU A 132 1.10 11.99 25.71
CA LEU A 132 0.50 12.09 24.38
C LEU A 132 -0.91 11.50 24.33
N LYS A 133 -1.13 10.29 24.89
CA LYS A 133 -2.45 9.68 25.01
C LYS A 133 -3.43 10.58 25.75
N ASN A 134 -2.99 11.14 26.87
CA ASN A 134 -3.86 12.01 27.67
C ASN A 134 -4.22 13.30 26.94
N GLU A 135 -3.28 13.94 26.27
CA GLU A 135 -3.52 15.15 25.46
C GLU A 135 -4.52 14.86 24.34
N MET A 136 -4.30 13.79 23.58
CA MET A 136 -5.23 13.36 22.53
C MET A 136 -6.63 13.09 23.10
N TYR A 137 -6.71 12.41 24.26
CA TYR A 137 -8.00 12.14 24.93
C TYR A 137 -8.73 13.42 25.33
N GLN A 138 -8.02 14.40 25.92
CA GLN A 138 -8.62 15.69 26.29
C GLN A 138 -9.19 16.43 25.07
N MET A 139 -8.48 16.39 23.96
CA MET A 139 -8.95 16.98 22.69
C MET A 139 -10.20 16.27 22.16
N VAL A 140 -10.29 14.94 22.28
CA VAL A 140 -11.49 14.18 21.90
C VAL A 140 -12.69 14.56 22.77
N VAL A 141 -12.49 14.66 24.09
CA VAL A 141 -13.55 15.07 25.04
C VAL A 141 -14.02 16.52 24.78
N SER A 142 -13.10 17.38 24.33
CA SER A 142 -13.41 18.79 24.00
C SER A 142 -14.17 18.96 22.68
N ASP A 143 -14.30 17.92 21.87
CA ASP A 143 -15.03 17.89 20.59
C ASP A 143 -14.73 19.09 19.67
N ILE A 144 -13.45 19.31 19.40
CA ILE A 144 -12.94 20.45 18.62
C ILE A 144 -13.26 20.24 17.13
N GLU A 145 -13.85 21.22 16.48
CA GLU A 145 -14.18 21.17 15.04
C GLU A 145 -12.92 21.13 14.18
N ILE A 146 -12.94 20.32 13.10
CA ILE A 146 -11.91 20.26 12.09
C ILE A 146 -12.36 21.13 10.91
N HIS A 147 -11.71 22.27 10.76
CA HIS A 147 -12.02 23.22 9.68
C HIS A 147 -11.24 22.87 8.40
N LYS A 148 -11.91 23.11 7.28
CA LYS A 148 -11.30 22.94 5.94
C LYS A 148 -11.36 24.23 5.18
N GLU A 149 -10.21 24.71 4.78
CA GLU A 149 -10.07 25.89 3.93
C GLU A 149 -9.46 25.52 2.58
N SER A 150 -9.88 26.24 1.53
CA SER A 150 -9.28 26.13 0.19
C SER A 150 -8.51 27.41 -0.09
N ILE A 151 -7.18 27.29 -0.21
CA ILE A 151 -6.27 28.41 -0.47
C ILE A 151 -5.61 28.25 -1.84
N ASN A 152 -4.98 29.34 -2.37
CA ASN A 152 -4.16 29.24 -3.58
C ASN A 152 -2.93 28.36 -3.32
N THR A 153 -2.48 27.68 -4.36
CA THR A 153 -1.32 26.76 -4.22
C THR A 153 -0.05 27.52 -3.86
N ASP A 154 0.15 28.73 -4.41
CA ASP A 154 1.32 29.57 -4.08
C ASP A 154 1.28 30.05 -2.62
N ASP A 155 0.07 30.40 -2.12
CA ASP A 155 -0.11 30.75 -0.71
C ASP A 155 0.17 29.53 0.20
N ALA A 156 -0.18 28.32 -0.25
CA ALA A 156 0.13 27.10 0.49
C ALA A 156 1.64 26.82 0.55
N VAL A 157 2.38 27.06 -0.54
CA VAL A 157 3.85 26.93 -0.53
C VAL A 157 4.45 27.86 0.52
N THR A 158 4.02 29.14 0.55
CA THR A 158 4.47 30.12 1.54
C THR A 158 4.11 29.71 2.97
N LEU A 159 2.86 29.27 3.19
CA LEU A 159 2.37 28.80 4.49
C LEU A 159 3.22 27.65 5.03
N PHE A 160 3.50 26.63 4.22
CA PHE A 160 4.27 25.48 4.66
C PHE A 160 5.76 25.79 4.86
N HIS A 161 6.30 26.74 4.08
CA HIS A 161 7.61 27.30 4.33
C HIS A 161 7.69 27.94 5.73
N ASP A 162 6.74 28.84 6.04
CA ASP A 162 6.69 29.57 7.32
C ASP A 162 6.46 28.63 8.53
N LEU A 163 5.75 27.50 8.31
CA LEU A 163 5.56 26.45 9.32
C LEU A 163 6.74 25.49 9.44
N GLY A 164 7.80 25.62 8.63
CA GLY A 164 8.94 24.71 8.60
C GLY A 164 8.63 23.32 8.03
N MET A 165 7.51 23.16 7.32
CA MET A 165 7.08 21.90 6.68
C MET A 165 7.68 21.79 5.28
N THR A 166 8.99 21.57 5.20
CA THR A 166 9.77 21.63 3.96
C THR A 166 9.36 20.59 2.91
N ASP A 167 8.90 19.41 3.32
CA ASP A 167 8.45 18.37 2.38
C ASP A 167 7.14 18.79 1.69
N LYS A 168 6.23 19.45 2.40
CA LYS A 168 4.99 20.00 1.84
C LYS A 168 5.27 21.20 0.92
N GLU A 169 6.18 22.09 1.32
CA GLU A 169 6.63 23.19 0.45
C GLU A 169 7.10 22.63 -0.90
N LYS A 170 8.03 21.64 -0.89
CA LYS A 170 8.52 20.99 -2.10
C LYS A 170 7.40 20.29 -2.88
N LEU A 171 6.49 19.58 -2.19
CA LEU A 171 5.37 18.87 -2.80
C LEU A 171 4.47 19.83 -3.59
N PHE A 172 4.11 20.97 -3.01
CA PHE A 172 3.19 21.93 -3.62
C PHE A 172 3.82 22.77 -4.73
N ARG A 173 5.13 22.96 -4.74
CA ARG A 173 5.86 23.64 -5.82
C ARG A 173 5.57 23.04 -7.20
N TYR A 174 5.31 21.74 -7.28
CA TYR A 174 5.04 21.03 -8.54
C TYR A 174 3.56 20.78 -8.80
N ARG A 175 2.69 21.31 -7.95
CA ARG A 175 1.25 21.09 -8.06
C ARG A 175 0.64 21.94 -9.18
N ARG A 176 -0.09 21.29 -10.11
CA ARG A 176 -0.77 21.97 -11.22
C ARG A 176 -2.11 22.60 -10.84
N SER A 177 -2.72 22.14 -9.76
CA SER A 177 -3.98 22.71 -9.27
C SER A 177 -3.73 24.11 -8.73
N SER A 178 -4.56 25.08 -9.11
CA SER A 178 -4.49 26.46 -8.61
C SER A 178 -4.91 26.59 -7.14
N ARG A 179 -5.56 25.57 -6.58
CA ARG A 179 -6.04 25.59 -5.20
C ARG A 179 -5.78 24.25 -4.51
N VAL A 180 -5.49 24.31 -3.22
CA VAL A 180 -5.34 23.16 -2.32
C VAL A 180 -6.24 23.34 -1.10
N ASN A 181 -6.64 22.21 -0.50
CA ASN A 181 -7.39 22.22 0.74
C ASN A 181 -6.44 21.94 1.90
N ILE A 182 -6.41 22.81 2.87
CA ILE A 182 -5.74 22.65 4.15
C ILE A 182 -6.78 22.36 5.23
N TYR A 183 -6.34 21.75 6.31
CA TYR A 183 -7.16 21.48 7.49
C TYR A 183 -6.58 22.20 8.69
N GLU A 184 -7.45 22.79 9.49
CA GLU A 184 -7.12 23.46 10.74
C GLU A 184 -7.77 22.72 11.91
N LEU A 185 -7.01 22.48 12.96
CA LEU A 185 -7.47 21.97 14.24
C LEU A 185 -6.88 22.86 15.34
N ASP A 186 -7.72 23.72 15.92
CA ASP A 186 -7.33 24.64 16.99
C ASP A 186 -6.00 25.37 16.68
N HIS A 187 -6.00 26.15 15.59
CA HIS A 187 -4.89 26.93 15.06
C HIS A 187 -3.68 26.12 14.56
N TYR A 188 -3.73 24.78 14.56
CA TYR A 188 -2.75 23.95 13.93
C TYR A 188 -3.19 23.62 12.49
N MET A 189 -2.42 24.08 11.50
CA MET A 189 -2.72 23.89 10.09
C MET A 189 -1.88 22.79 9.50
N ASP A 190 -2.51 21.92 8.70
CA ASP A 190 -1.82 20.88 7.96
C ASP A 190 -2.55 20.49 6.67
N TYR A 191 -1.86 19.75 5.81
CA TYR A 191 -2.38 19.18 4.60
C TYR A 191 -2.58 17.69 4.72
N PHE A 192 -3.75 17.21 4.28
CA PHE A 192 -4.02 15.78 4.14
C PHE A 192 -4.62 15.43 2.78
N TYR A 193 -4.14 14.32 2.25
CA TYR A 193 -4.65 13.75 1.02
C TYR A 193 -5.99 13.05 1.24
N GLY A 194 -7.10 13.81 1.23
CA GLY A 194 -8.46 13.27 1.31
C GLY A 194 -9.38 14.06 2.24
N PHE A 195 -10.43 13.39 2.73
CA PHE A 195 -11.47 13.95 3.57
C PHE A 195 -11.21 13.62 5.04
N MET A 196 -11.77 14.45 5.94
CA MET A 196 -11.70 14.33 7.39
C MET A 196 -13.08 14.12 7.99
N VAL A 197 -13.14 13.67 9.26
CA VAL A 197 -14.34 13.69 10.08
C VAL A 197 -14.65 15.12 10.55
N PRO A 198 -15.90 15.42 11.01
CA PRO A 198 -16.29 16.78 11.37
C PRO A 198 -15.53 17.39 12.55
N SER A 199 -15.23 16.59 13.57
CA SER A 199 -14.62 17.05 14.83
C SER A 199 -13.85 15.95 15.54
N THR A 200 -13.09 16.32 16.56
CA THR A 200 -12.30 15.36 17.36
C THR A 200 -13.16 14.41 18.18
N GLY A 201 -14.41 14.78 18.52
CA GLY A 201 -15.35 13.93 19.26
C GLY A 201 -15.70 12.61 18.56
N TYR A 202 -15.49 12.52 17.23
CA TYR A 202 -15.62 11.28 16.48
C TYR A 202 -14.45 10.30 16.71
N LEU A 203 -13.28 10.79 17.19
CA LEU A 203 -12.02 10.07 17.20
C LEU A 203 -11.78 9.33 18.54
N ARG A 204 -12.71 8.44 18.89
CA ARG A 204 -12.71 7.75 20.20
C ARG A 204 -11.88 6.46 20.24
N TYR A 205 -11.57 5.90 19.08
CA TYR A 205 -10.96 4.56 18.95
C TYR A 205 -9.59 4.66 18.29
N TYR A 206 -8.55 4.69 19.10
CA TYR A 206 -7.14 4.63 18.69
C TYR A 206 -6.30 4.18 19.87
N ASP A 207 -5.05 3.80 19.63
CA ASP A 207 -4.04 3.64 20.68
C ASP A 207 -2.68 4.17 20.22
N VAL A 208 -1.83 4.50 21.19
CA VAL A 208 -0.44 4.93 20.95
C VAL A 208 0.47 4.03 21.77
N ILE A 209 1.31 3.24 21.11
CA ILE A 209 2.10 2.20 21.77
C ILE A 209 3.59 2.45 21.49
N PRO A 210 4.48 2.44 22.51
CA PRO A 210 5.91 2.54 22.30
C PRO A 210 6.39 1.40 21.38
N TYR A 211 7.18 1.73 20.36
CA TYR A 211 7.76 0.73 19.47
C TYR A 211 9.07 1.25 18.87
N ALA A 212 10.13 0.45 18.94
CA ALA A 212 11.48 0.81 18.49
C ALA A 212 11.95 2.16 19.10
N ASP A 213 12.42 3.09 18.28
CA ASP A 213 12.86 4.42 18.73
C ASP A 213 11.71 5.45 18.81
N GLY A 214 10.50 5.08 18.36
CA GLY A 214 9.30 5.92 18.28
C GLY A 214 8.07 5.26 18.91
N PHE A 215 6.97 5.31 18.16
CA PHE A 215 5.68 4.73 18.60
C PHE A 215 4.78 4.32 17.43
N MET A 216 3.85 3.41 17.72
CA MET A 216 2.75 3.05 16.81
C MET A 216 1.51 3.86 17.15
N LEU A 217 0.95 4.55 16.16
CA LEU A 217 -0.41 5.08 16.20
C LEU A 217 -1.33 4.03 15.62
N GLN A 218 -2.09 3.33 16.46
CA GLN A 218 -2.99 2.26 16.05
C GLN A 218 -4.40 2.76 15.80
N PHE A 219 -5.05 2.14 14.82
CA PHE A 219 -6.41 2.43 14.39
C PHE A 219 -7.33 1.24 14.67
N PRO A 220 -8.66 1.45 14.70
CA PRO A 220 -9.63 0.38 14.86
C PRO A 220 -9.47 -0.71 13.79
N ASP A 221 -9.79 -1.93 14.16
CA ASP A 221 -9.89 -3.06 13.23
C ASP A 221 -10.90 -2.78 12.11
N LYS A 222 -10.77 -3.49 11.01
CA LYS A 222 -11.64 -3.30 9.84
C LYS A 222 -13.10 -3.67 10.10
N ASN A 223 -13.34 -4.60 11.02
CA ASN A 223 -14.65 -5.20 11.26
C ASN A 223 -15.25 -4.82 12.63
N THR A 224 -14.44 -4.23 13.50
CA THR A 224 -14.85 -3.84 14.85
C THR A 224 -14.46 -2.39 15.12
N ARG A 225 -15.04 -1.78 16.16
CA ARG A 225 -14.62 -0.47 16.67
C ARG A 225 -13.44 -0.58 17.65
N GLU A 226 -13.02 -1.80 17.95
CA GLU A 226 -11.95 -2.04 18.91
C GLU A 226 -10.58 -1.90 18.25
N VAL A 227 -9.63 -1.41 18.99
CA VAL A 227 -8.22 -1.39 18.59
C VAL A 227 -7.64 -2.73 19.01
N ALA A 228 -7.31 -3.57 18.02
CA ALA A 228 -6.70 -4.86 18.28
C ALA A 228 -5.34 -4.71 18.98
N PRO A 229 -4.92 -5.67 19.83
CA PRO A 229 -3.59 -5.66 20.41
C PRO A 229 -2.51 -5.57 19.33
N PHE A 230 -1.49 -4.75 19.56
CA PHE A 230 -0.38 -4.61 18.63
C PHE A 230 0.45 -5.89 18.58
N VAL A 231 0.61 -6.42 17.38
CA VAL A 231 1.51 -7.55 17.10
C VAL A 231 2.70 -7.01 16.32
N PRO A 232 3.92 -7.01 16.90
CA PRO A 232 5.12 -6.56 16.20
C PRO A 232 5.37 -7.38 14.93
N ALA A 233 5.71 -6.68 13.83
CA ALA A 233 6.15 -7.28 12.58
C ALA A 233 7.61 -6.86 12.34
N GLU A 234 8.53 -7.52 13.01
CA GLU A 234 9.93 -7.09 13.12
C GLU A 234 10.68 -7.15 11.79
N LYS A 235 10.48 -8.23 11.01
CA LYS A 235 11.13 -8.36 9.70
C LYS A 235 10.61 -7.33 8.71
N LEU A 236 9.30 -7.10 8.71
CA LEU A 236 8.68 -6.05 7.88
C LEU A 236 9.19 -4.67 8.29
N PHE A 237 9.23 -4.37 9.59
CA PHE A 237 9.73 -3.10 10.10
C PHE A 237 11.20 -2.86 9.70
N HIS A 238 12.05 -3.87 9.90
CA HIS A 238 13.47 -3.77 9.52
C HIS A 238 13.65 -3.55 8.01
N THR A 239 12.87 -4.25 7.19
CA THR A 239 12.90 -4.10 5.72
C THR A 239 12.48 -2.70 5.30
N LEU A 240 11.42 -2.13 5.91
CA LEU A 240 10.96 -0.76 5.66
C LEU A 240 12.01 0.26 6.10
N LYS A 241 12.60 0.09 7.29
CA LYS A 241 13.66 0.98 7.82
C LYS A 241 14.87 1.01 6.89
N THR A 242 15.40 -0.16 6.53
CA THR A 242 16.55 -0.28 5.60
C THR A 242 16.26 0.35 4.24
N SER A 243 15.07 0.14 3.70
CA SER A 243 14.69 0.71 2.40
C SER A 243 14.60 2.23 2.46
N ARG A 244 14.15 2.79 3.57
CA ARG A 244 14.08 4.24 3.77
C ARG A 244 15.44 4.89 3.99
N ASP A 245 16.33 4.22 4.72
CA ASP A 245 17.70 4.71 4.91
C ASP A 245 18.40 4.90 3.55
N TRP A 246 18.06 4.08 2.56
CA TRP A 246 18.52 4.29 1.19
C TRP A 246 17.90 5.50 0.50
N GLY A 247 16.60 5.73 0.69
CA GLY A 247 15.95 6.96 0.21
C GLY A 247 16.64 8.21 0.78
N LYS A 248 16.96 8.18 2.07
CA LYS A 248 17.73 9.26 2.72
C LYS A 248 19.15 9.41 2.14
N MET A 249 19.86 8.30 1.90
CA MET A 249 21.20 8.32 1.29
C MET A 249 21.18 8.93 -0.12
N LEU A 250 20.08 8.74 -0.85
CA LEU A 250 19.87 9.33 -2.18
C LEU A 250 19.27 10.73 -2.13
N GLU A 251 18.96 11.25 -0.93
CA GLU A 251 18.23 12.51 -0.71
C GLU A 251 16.83 12.53 -1.38
N ILE A 252 16.22 11.35 -1.55
CA ILE A 252 14.91 11.16 -2.19
C ILE A 252 14.04 10.29 -1.28
N ASP A 253 13.46 10.86 -0.24
CA ASP A 253 12.59 10.17 0.73
C ASP A 253 11.12 10.61 0.65
N THR A 254 10.84 11.68 -0.09
CA THR A 254 9.48 12.19 -0.33
C THR A 254 9.21 12.43 -1.81
N ILE A 255 7.91 12.57 -2.17
CA ILE A 255 7.51 12.89 -3.56
C ILE A 255 8.08 14.26 -3.97
N GLY A 256 8.11 15.24 -3.07
CA GLY A 256 8.71 16.55 -3.34
C GLY A 256 10.18 16.45 -3.74
N ALA A 257 10.96 15.68 -2.99
CA ALA A 257 12.39 15.44 -3.28
C ALA A 257 12.59 14.67 -4.60
N LEU A 258 11.72 13.68 -4.90
CA LEU A 258 11.73 13.00 -6.19
C LEU A 258 11.48 13.98 -7.34
N ASN A 259 10.50 14.87 -7.21
CA ASN A 259 10.18 15.88 -8.22
C ASN A 259 11.34 16.87 -8.42
N ASP A 260 12.00 17.30 -7.33
CA ASP A 260 13.21 18.13 -7.40
C ASP A 260 14.32 17.42 -8.22
N ALA A 261 14.55 16.13 -7.97
CA ALA A 261 15.54 15.34 -8.72
C ALA A 261 15.18 15.19 -10.20
N ILE A 262 13.90 14.98 -10.53
CA ILE A 262 13.41 14.92 -11.92
C ILE A 262 13.59 16.27 -12.61
N ALA A 263 13.18 17.38 -11.97
CA ALA A 263 13.29 18.73 -12.51
C ALA A 263 14.75 19.17 -12.71
N ALA A 264 15.66 18.70 -11.85
CA ALA A 264 17.10 18.92 -11.96
C ALA A 264 17.79 18.02 -13.03
N GLY A 265 17.04 17.18 -13.77
CA GLY A 265 17.60 16.29 -14.80
C GLY A 265 18.42 15.11 -14.25
N LYS A 266 18.29 14.76 -12.96
CA LYS A 266 19.05 13.67 -12.31
C LYS A 266 18.44 12.27 -12.54
N THR A 267 17.49 12.12 -13.45
CA THR A 267 16.71 10.88 -13.68
C THR A 267 17.61 9.70 -14.04
N GLN A 268 18.57 9.87 -14.96
CA GLN A 268 19.47 8.80 -15.37
C GLN A 268 20.35 8.31 -14.21
N GLN A 269 20.92 9.23 -13.44
CA GLN A 269 21.74 8.88 -12.28
C GLN A 269 20.91 8.12 -11.24
N MET A 270 19.67 8.57 -10.97
CA MET A 270 18.76 7.94 -10.04
C MET A 270 18.42 6.49 -10.47
N ILE A 271 18.10 6.27 -11.75
CA ILE A 271 17.84 4.92 -12.29
C ILE A 271 19.06 4.01 -12.07
N LEU A 272 20.24 4.45 -12.53
CA LEU A 272 21.45 3.64 -12.44
C LEU A 272 21.83 3.30 -11.01
N THR A 273 21.73 4.26 -10.10
CA THR A 273 22.05 4.03 -8.69
C THR A 273 21.04 3.07 -8.04
N GLN A 274 19.74 3.25 -8.31
CA GLN A 274 18.69 2.38 -7.79
C GLN A 274 18.82 0.94 -8.31
N GLU A 275 19.12 0.76 -9.59
CA GLU A 275 19.32 -0.58 -10.17
C GLU A 275 20.60 -1.25 -9.66
N ALA A 276 21.68 -0.50 -9.44
CA ALA A 276 22.90 -1.01 -8.83
C ALA A 276 22.66 -1.49 -7.38
N LEU A 277 21.94 -0.70 -6.56
CA LEU A 277 21.53 -1.09 -5.23
C LEU A 277 20.64 -2.35 -5.23
N PHE A 278 19.75 -2.44 -6.21
CA PHE A 278 18.86 -3.59 -6.35
C PHE A 278 19.64 -4.87 -6.67
N GLU A 279 20.59 -4.81 -7.62
CA GLU A 279 21.47 -5.95 -7.96
C GLU A 279 22.35 -6.37 -6.79
N GLU A 280 22.92 -5.40 -6.08
CA GLU A 280 23.77 -5.67 -4.92
C GLU A 280 23.01 -6.44 -3.83
N ARG A 281 21.74 -6.07 -3.56
CA ARG A 281 20.89 -6.79 -2.60
C ARG A 281 20.56 -8.21 -3.05
N ILE A 282 20.24 -8.41 -4.32
CA ILE A 282 20.01 -9.77 -4.85
C ILE A 282 21.30 -10.59 -4.77
N GLY A 283 22.45 -9.99 -5.04
CA GLY A 283 23.76 -10.63 -4.91
C GLY A 283 24.07 -11.09 -3.49
N ARG A 284 23.82 -10.24 -2.48
CA ARG A 284 23.94 -10.62 -1.05
C ARG A 284 22.96 -11.73 -0.65
N LEU A 285 21.71 -11.65 -1.13
CA LEU A 285 20.72 -12.69 -0.89
C LEU A 285 21.16 -14.04 -1.48
N ALA A 286 21.74 -14.04 -2.68
CA ALA A 286 22.30 -15.24 -3.29
C ALA A 286 23.45 -15.82 -2.46
N GLU A 287 24.32 -14.99 -1.85
CA GLU A 287 25.38 -15.43 -0.93
C GLU A 287 24.80 -16.05 0.34
N GLU A 288 23.75 -15.46 0.90
CA GLU A 288 23.05 -15.99 2.07
C GLU A 288 22.45 -17.37 1.79
N ILE A 289 21.78 -17.54 0.63
CA ILE A 289 21.22 -18.83 0.21
C ILE A 289 22.31 -19.89 0.08
N ILE A 290 23.43 -19.58 -0.57
CA ILE A 290 24.54 -20.50 -0.76
C ILE A 290 25.20 -20.88 0.57
N SER A 291 25.32 -19.92 1.48
CA SER A 291 25.90 -20.14 2.82
C SER A 291 25.02 -21.04 3.69
N ALA A 292 23.72 -21.04 3.45
CA ALA A 292 22.74 -21.88 4.13
C ALA A 292 22.69 -23.27 3.48
N LYS A 293 23.76 -24.08 3.64
CA LYS A 293 23.95 -25.40 3.01
C LYS A 293 22.66 -26.24 2.91
N ASP A 294 22.59 -27.11 1.90
CA ASP A 294 21.52 -28.09 1.63
C ASP A 294 20.17 -27.49 1.17
N ARG A 295 20.12 -26.20 0.86
CA ARG A 295 18.93 -25.55 0.30
C ARG A 295 18.71 -25.97 -1.15
N LYS A 296 17.65 -26.70 -1.43
CA LYS A 296 17.24 -27.14 -2.78
C LYS A 296 16.05 -26.39 -3.33
N PHE A 297 15.19 -25.88 -2.44
CA PHE A 297 13.97 -25.17 -2.79
C PHE A 297 14.02 -23.74 -2.28
N ILE A 298 14.12 -22.77 -3.21
CA ILE A 298 14.05 -21.35 -2.92
C ILE A 298 12.61 -20.92 -3.22
N MET A 299 11.83 -20.69 -2.14
CA MET A 299 10.40 -20.48 -2.21
C MET A 299 10.09 -18.98 -2.11
N ILE A 300 9.64 -18.37 -3.20
CA ILE A 300 9.35 -16.94 -3.31
C ILE A 300 7.86 -16.72 -3.28
N ALA A 301 7.36 -16.02 -2.25
CA ALA A 301 5.97 -15.59 -2.21
C ALA A 301 5.84 -14.09 -1.95
N GLY A 302 4.70 -13.56 -2.34
CA GLY A 302 4.37 -12.15 -2.15
C GLY A 302 3.06 -11.80 -2.81
N PRO A 303 2.51 -10.63 -2.48
CA PRO A 303 1.20 -10.19 -2.97
C PRO A 303 1.21 -9.94 -4.47
N SER A 304 0.01 -9.77 -5.04
CA SER A 304 -0.16 -9.46 -6.46
C SER A 304 0.64 -8.21 -6.86
N SER A 305 1.26 -8.26 -8.04
CA SER A 305 2.09 -7.18 -8.61
C SER A 305 3.29 -6.76 -7.73
N SER A 306 3.82 -7.71 -6.95
CA SER A 306 5.08 -7.50 -6.21
C SER A 306 6.33 -7.69 -7.08
N GLY A 307 6.21 -8.23 -8.31
CA GLY A 307 7.34 -8.48 -9.21
C GLY A 307 8.05 -9.80 -8.94
N LYS A 308 7.34 -10.82 -8.43
CA LYS A 308 7.90 -12.16 -8.12
C LYS A 308 8.62 -12.78 -9.31
N THR A 309 8.01 -12.75 -10.48
CA THR A 309 8.52 -13.42 -11.68
C THR A 309 9.85 -12.82 -12.14
N THR A 310 9.92 -11.49 -12.31
CA THR A 310 11.19 -10.83 -12.64
C THR A 310 12.26 -11.02 -11.56
N PHE A 311 11.86 -10.96 -10.29
CA PHE A 311 12.78 -11.18 -9.17
C PHE A 311 13.34 -12.60 -9.16
N SER A 312 12.52 -13.64 -9.40
CA SER A 312 12.98 -15.04 -9.47
C SER A 312 14.01 -15.26 -10.55
N HIS A 313 13.83 -14.63 -11.74
CA HIS A 313 14.81 -14.67 -12.81
C HIS A 313 16.12 -13.95 -12.45
N ARG A 314 16.04 -12.74 -11.87
CA ARG A 314 17.23 -11.99 -11.42
C ARG A 314 18.00 -12.74 -10.35
N LEU A 315 17.30 -13.32 -9.37
CA LEU A 315 17.92 -14.14 -8.34
C LEU A 315 18.58 -15.39 -8.95
N SER A 316 17.92 -16.04 -9.89
CA SER A 316 18.49 -17.19 -10.61
C SER A 316 19.80 -16.83 -11.32
N ILE A 317 19.88 -15.65 -11.97
CA ILE A 317 21.12 -15.18 -12.59
C ILE A 317 22.22 -15.00 -11.55
N GLN A 318 21.94 -14.43 -10.39
CA GLN A 318 22.93 -14.25 -9.33
C GLN A 318 23.39 -15.59 -8.72
N LEU A 319 22.48 -16.54 -8.56
CA LEU A 319 22.81 -17.90 -8.08
C LEU A 319 23.70 -18.63 -9.11
N ALA A 320 23.37 -18.53 -10.41
CA ALA A 320 24.17 -19.09 -11.50
C ALA A 320 25.58 -18.48 -11.57
N ALA A 321 25.69 -17.16 -11.41
CA ALA A 321 26.98 -16.46 -11.37
C ALA A 321 27.88 -16.91 -10.21
N LYS A 322 27.29 -17.53 -9.18
CA LYS A 322 27.98 -18.06 -7.99
C LYS A 322 28.14 -19.60 -8.01
N GLY A 323 27.82 -20.26 -9.14
CA GLY A 323 28.09 -21.68 -9.40
C GLY A 323 26.96 -22.65 -9.10
N LEU A 324 25.75 -22.17 -8.76
CA LEU A 324 24.56 -23.02 -8.72
C LEU A 324 23.92 -23.13 -10.11
N ASN A 325 23.05 -24.13 -10.26
CA ASN A 325 22.24 -24.33 -11.47
C ASN A 325 20.74 -24.11 -11.11
N PRO A 326 20.24 -22.88 -11.15
CA PRO A 326 18.88 -22.56 -10.72
C PRO A 326 17.86 -22.86 -11.84
N HIS A 327 16.72 -23.45 -11.43
CA HIS A 327 15.58 -23.73 -12.30
C HIS A 327 14.36 -22.91 -11.82
N PRO A 328 14.01 -21.79 -12.48
CA PRO A 328 12.78 -21.04 -12.18
C PRO A 328 11.55 -21.92 -12.43
N PHE A 329 10.64 -21.91 -11.47
CA PHE A 329 9.48 -22.79 -11.48
C PHE A 329 8.24 -22.09 -10.90
N PRO A 330 7.15 -21.90 -11.69
CA PRO A 330 5.92 -21.31 -11.20
C PRO A 330 5.10 -22.35 -10.42
N LEU A 331 4.71 -22.02 -9.20
CA LEU A 331 3.83 -22.84 -8.38
C LEU A 331 2.46 -23.04 -9.03
N ASP A 332 2.06 -22.11 -9.87
CA ASP A 332 0.81 -22.13 -10.61
C ASP A 332 0.67 -23.35 -11.54
N ASP A 333 1.79 -24.00 -11.92
CA ASP A 333 1.77 -25.27 -12.66
C ASP A 333 1.09 -26.42 -11.89
N TYR A 334 0.94 -26.31 -10.56
CA TYR A 334 0.28 -27.28 -9.70
C TYR A 334 -1.21 -27.01 -9.45
N TYR A 335 -1.82 -26.02 -10.12
CA TYR A 335 -3.28 -25.84 -10.01
C TYR A 335 -4.04 -27.11 -10.37
N LYS A 336 -5.10 -27.39 -9.63
CA LYS A 336 -6.11 -28.40 -9.98
C LYS A 336 -6.87 -27.92 -11.23
N ASN A 337 -7.42 -28.88 -11.98
CA ASN A 337 -8.30 -28.52 -13.11
C ASN A 337 -9.47 -27.66 -12.61
N ARG A 338 -9.92 -26.69 -13.41
CA ARG A 338 -10.96 -25.72 -13.02
C ARG A 338 -12.30 -26.36 -12.61
N ASP A 339 -12.63 -27.53 -13.13
CA ASP A 339 -13.83 -28.30 -12.81
C ASP A 339 -13.85 -28.83 -11.37
N ILE A 340 -12.68 -29.04 -10.76
CA ILE A 340 -12.51 -29.52 -9.38
C ILE A 340 -11.92 -28.49 -8.43
N CYS A 341 -11.66 -27.26 -8.89
CA CYS A 341 -11.18 -26.16 -8.04
C CYS A 341 -12.26 -25.76 -7.02
N PRO A 342 -11.85 -25.35 -5.80
CA PRO A 342 -12.75 -24.81 -4.79
C PRO A 342 -13.50 -23.56 -5.30
N ARG A 343 -14.67 -23.35 -4.72
CA ARG A 343 -15.46 -22.13 -4.97
C ARG A 343 -15.61 -21.33 -3.68
N ASP A 344 -15.68 -20.03 -3.82
CA ASP A 344 -15.92 -19.11 -2.71
C ASP A 344 -17.40 -19.11 -2.28
N GLU A 345 -17.74 -18.30 -1.26
CA GLU A 345 -19.10 -18.17 -0.73
C GLU A 345 -20.14 -17.67 -1.76
N ASN A 346 -19.66 -17.05 -2.85
CA ASN A 346 -20.50 -16.56 -3.95
C ASN A 346 -20.63 -17.56 -5.11
N GLY A 347 -19.98 -18.74 -4.99
CA GLY A 347 -19.96 -19.76 -6.03
C GLY A 347 -18.93 -19.52 -7.15
N GLU A 348 -18.10 -18.47 -7.04
CA GLU A 348 -17.00 -18.19 -7.96
C GLU A 348 -15.76 -19.05 -7.63
N LEU A 349 -14.88 -19.29 -8.63
CA LEU A 349 -13.65 -20.05 -8.41
C LEU A 349 -12.72 -19.31 -7.45
N ASP A 350 -12.38 -19.95 -6.31
CA ASP A 350 -11.37 -19.46 -5.37
C ASP A 350 -9.97 -19.97 -5.75
N LEU A 351 -9.36 -19.32 -6.73
CA LEU A 351 -8.00 -19.65 -7.16
C LEU A 351 -6.91 -19.13 -6.21
N GLU A 352 -7.29 -18.30 -5.23
CA GLU A 352 -6.35 -17.76 -4.24
C GLU A 352 -6.17 -18.69 -3.03
N CYS A 353 -7.02 -19.68 -2.83
CA CYS A 353 -6.90 -20.62 -1.71
C CYS A 353 -5.85 -21.72 -1.98
N LEU A 354 -5.27 -22.25 -0.90
CA LEU A 354 -4.28 -23.34 -0.99
C LEU A 354 -4.86 -24.60 -1.63
N ASP A 355 -6.13 -24.88 -1.37
CA ASP A 355 -6.83 -26.08 -1.87
C ASP A 355 -7.06 -26.04 -3.38
N ALA A 356 -6.85 -24.89 -4.05
CA ALA A 356 -6.81 -24.79 -5.50
C ALA A 356 -5.56 -25.46 -6.10
N LEU A 357 -4.51 -25.62 -5.31
CA LEU A 357 -3.29 -26.33 -5.68
C LEU A 357 -3.39 -27.82 -5.32
N ASP A 358 -2.73 -28.65 -6.09
CA ASP A 358 -2.53 -30.06 -5.80
C ASP A 358 -1.32 -30.24 -4.88
N VAL A 359 -1.56 -29.99 -3.59
CA VAL A 359 -0.53 -30.01 -2.54
C VAL A 359 0.11 -31.39 -2.40
N GLU A 360 -0.66 -32.46 -2.57
CA GLU A 360 -0.16 -33.84 -2.48
C GLU A 360 0.80 -34.13 -3.63
N LEU A 361 0.41 -33.81 -4.86
CA LEU A 361 1.27 -33.98 -6.02
C LEU A 361 2.56 -33.14 -5.89
N PHE A 362 2.43 -31.88 -5.45
CA PHE A 362 3.60 -31.02 -5.21
C PHE A 362 4.59 -31.67 -4.24
N ASN A 363 4.11 -32.14 -3.08
CA ASN A 363 4.97 -32.79 -2.10
C ASN A 363 5.57 -34.10 -2.63
N HIS A 364 4.80 -34.90 -3.37
CA HIS A 364 5.30 -36.14 -3.99
C HIS A 364 6.47 -35.81 -4.95
N ASP A 365 6.25 -34.91 -5.90
CA ASP A 365 7.24 -34.58 -6.93
C ASP A 365 8.50 -33.96 -6.32
N MET A 366 8.37 -33.06 -5.34
CA MET A 366 9.52 -32.44 -4.67
C MET A 366 10.34 -33.45 -3.86
N ASN A 367 9.70 -34.44 -3.19
CA ASN A 367 10.42 -35.51 -2.49
C ASN A 367 11.13 -36.45 -3.46
N GLU A 368 10.52 -36.81 -4.58
CA GLU A 368 11.16 -37.61 -5.62
C GLU A 368 12.40 -36.90 -6.20
N LEU A 369 12.31 -35.57 -6.42
CA LEU A 369 13.44 -34.75 -6.85
C LEU A 369 14.56 -34.72 -5.79
N LEU A 370 14.22 -34.58 -4.49
CA LEU A 370 15.20 -34.65 -3.40
C LEU A 370 15.90 -36.01 -3.35
N ALA A 371 15.18 -37.06 -3.68
CA ALA A 371 15.74 -38.44 -3.75
C ALA A 371 16.60 -38.64 -5.02
N GLY A 372 16.81 -37.63 -5.85
CA GLY A 372 17.58 -37.68 -7.10
C GLY A 372 16.90 -38.46 -8.22
N LYS A 373 15.59 -38.66 -8.14
CA LYS A 373 14.80 -39.27 -9.22
C LYS A 373 14.40 -38.29 -10.28
N THR A 374 14.08 -38.80 -11.48
CA THR A 374 13.53 -38.00 -12.57
C THR A 374 12.02 -37.89 -12.43
N VAL A 375 11.51 -36.67 -12.43
CA VAL A 375 10.08 -36.32 -12.33
C VAL A 375 9.62 -35.63 -13.61
N ASN A 376 8.45 -35.99 -14.12
CA ASN A 376 7.79 -35.25 -15.20
C ASN A 376 6.90 -34.18 -14.58
N LEU A 377 7.38 -32.92 -14.59
CA LEU A 377 6.70 -31.80 -13.94
C LEU A 377 5.46 -31.37 -14.73
N PRO A 378 4.35 -31.03 -14.04
CA PRO A 378 3.15 -30.53 -14.69
C PRO A 378 3.36 -29.14 -15.30
N ILE A 379 2.45 -28.73 -16.17
CA ILE A 379 2.28 -27.39 -16.71
C ILE A 379 0.78 -27.06 -16.68
N PHE A 380 0.40 -25.92 -16.12
CA PHE A 380 -1.00 -25.50 -16.11
C PHE A 380 -1.32 -24.63 -17.31
N ASN A 381 -2.29 -25.04 -18.10
CA ASN A 381 -2.78 -24.28 -19.25
C ASN A 381 -3.95 -23.36 -18.83
N PHE A 382 -3.66 -22.09 -18.61
CA PHE A 382 -4.66 -21.10 -18.17
C PHE A 382 -5.82 -20.89 -19.17
N LYS A 383 -5.61 -21.16 -20.48
CA LYS A 383 -6.67 -21.03 -21.49
C LYS A 383 -7.68 -22.15 -21.38
N THR A 384 -7.22 -23.39 -21.22
CA THR A 384 -8.08 -24.57 -21.08
C THR A 384 -8.53 -24.82 -19.64
N GLY A 385 -7.83 -24.25 -18.66
CA GLY A 385 -8.04 -24.50 -17.24
C GLY A 385 -7.68 -25.92 -16.81
N LYS A 386 -6.74 -26.55 -17.50
CA LYS A 386 -6.31 -27.93 -17.24
C LYS A 386 -4.81 -28.02 -17.06
N ARG A 387 -4.40 -28.98 -16.23
CA ARG A 387 -3.03 -29.40 -16.07
C ARG A 387 -2.64 -30.36 -17.22
N GLU A 388 -1.48 -30.13 -17.80
CA GLU A 388 -0.93 -30.89 -18.93
C GLU A 388 0.47 -31.39 -18.57
N TYR A 389 0.90 -32.47 -19.20
CA TYR A 389 2.27 -32.99 -19.12
C TYR A 389 2.87 -32.95 -20.51
N LYS A 390 3.99 -32.20 -20.65
CA LYS A 390 4.68 -31.98 -21.96
C LYS A 390 6.13 -32.46 -21.88
N ASP A 391 6.36 -33.60 -21.24
CA ASP A 391 7.70 -34.20 -21.08
C ASP A 391 8.74 -33.24 -20.48
N LYS A 392 8.29 -32.41 -19.51
CA LYS A 392 9.16 -31.52 -18.73
C LYS A 392 9.88 -32.37 -17.65
N LEU A 393 10.80 -33.23 -18.13
CA LEU A 393 11.57 -34.13 -17.25
C LEU A 393 12.62 -33.31 -16.48
N MET A 394 12.69 -33.52 -15.16
CA MET A 394 13.67 -32.88 -14.28
C MET A 394 14.28 -33.89 -13.31
N THR A 395 15.56 -33.74 -13.08
CA THR A 395 16.34 -34.46 -12.05
C THR A 395 17.21 -33.43 -11.36
N LEU A 396 17.26 -33.43 -10.03
CA LEU A 396 18.12 -32.51 -9.29
C LEU A 396 19.49 -33.13 -9.02
N GLY A 397 20.52 -32.52 -9.57
CA GLY A 397 21.91 -32.79 -9.24
C GLY A 397 22.38 -32.05 -7.98
N LYS A 398 23.67 -32.15 -7.69
CA LYS A 398 24.27 -31.56 -6.48
C LYS A 398 24.11 -30.05 -6.42
N ASP A 399 24.34 -29.36 -7.53
CA ASP A 399 24.36 -27.90 -7.60
C ASP A 399 23.04 -27.31 -8.16
N ASP A 400 22.07 -28.17 -8.47
CA ASP A 400 20.73 -27.77 -8.90
C ASP A 400 19.88 -27.26 -7.74
N VAL A 401 19.15 -26.16 -7.98
CA VAL A 401 18.17 -25.59 -7.05
C VAL A 401 16.91 -25.18 -7.81
N LEU A 402 15.74 -25.44 -7.24
CA LEU A 402 14.47 -24.97 -7.77
C LEU A 402 14.14 -23.59 -7.17
N VAL A 403 13.88 -22.62 -8.04
CA VAL A 403 13.42 -21.28 -7.64
C VAL A 403 11.91 -21.21 -7.89
N ILE A 404 11.14 -21.54 -6.83
CA ILE A 404 9.69 -21.72 -6.89
C ILE A 404 9.02 -20.40 -6.55
N GLU A 405 8.22 -19.85 -7.46
CA GLU A 405 7.46 -18.63 -7.21
C GLU A 405 5.96 -18.88 -7.20
N GLY A 406 5.27 -18.27 -6.22
CA GLY A 406 3.81 -18.33 -6.11
C GLY A 406 3.30 -17.78 -4.79
N ILE A 407 1.99 -17.52 -4.72
CA ILE A 407 1.39 -16.86 -3.54
C ILE A 407 1.49 -17.71 -2.26
N HIS A 408 1.52 -19.03 -2.38
CA HIS A 408 1.58 -19.97 -1.25
C HIS A 408 2.99 -20.43 -0.86
N GLY A 409 4.06 -19.89 -1.49
CA GLY A 409 5.43 -20.34 -1.23
C GLY A 409 5.88 -20.25 0.23
N LEU A 410 5.26 -19.41 1.05
CA LEU A 410 5.58 -19.28 2.48
C LEU A 410 4.71 -20.16 3.39
N ASN A 411 3.63 -20.74 2.87
CA ASN A 411 2.71 -21.55 3.67
C ASN A 411 3.30 -22.93 3.92
N ASP A 412 3.56 -23.28 5.19
CA ASP A 412 4.12 -24.57 5.55
C ASP A 412 3.22 -25.76 5.17
N LYS A 413 1.91 -25.56 5.06
CA LYS A 413 0.99 -26.59 4.58
C LYS A 413 1.25 -26.97 3.13
N LEU A 414 1.78 -26.06 2.28
CA LEU A 414 2.14 -26.36 0.89
C LEU A 414 3.27 -27.41 0.82
N SER A 415 4.27 -27.27 1.67
CA SER A 415 5.50 -28.07 1.64
C SER A 415 5.70 -28.86 2.95
N TYR A 416 4.62 -29.43 3.45
CA TYR A 416 4.55 -30.05 4.78
C TYR A 416 5.47 -31.26 4.95
N SER A 417 5.73 -31.99 3.87
CA SER A 417 6.57 -33.19 3.90
C SER A 417 8.05 -32.93 3.57
N LEU A 418 8.38 -31.69 3.15
CA LEU A 418 9.76 -31.35 2.80
C LEU A 418 10.57 -30.97 4.05
N PRO A 419 11.82 -31.43 4.19
CA PRO A 419 12.70 -31.03 5.27
C PRO A 419 12.86 -29.49 5.34
N ILE A 420 12.87 -28.93 6.54
CA ILE A 420 13.00 -27.47 6.73
C ILE A 420 14.34 -26.97 6.17
N GLU A 421 15.41 -27.75 6.39
CA GLU A 421 16.76 -27.46 5.90
C GLU A 421 16.86 -27.44 4.37
N SER A 422 15.94 -28.08 3.64
CA SER A 422 15.92 -28.06 2.17
C SER A 422 15.29 -26.80 1.59
N LYS A 423 14.63 -25.97 2.42
CA LYS A 423 13.84 -24.80 1.99
C LYS A 423 14.53 -23.49 2.38
N PHE A 424 14.44 -22.49 1.50
CA PHE A 424 14.74 -21.09 1.80
C PHE A 424 13.58 -20.22 1.35
N LYS A 425 12.96 -19.52 2.28
CA LYS A 425 11.71 -18.79 2.08
C LYS A 425 11.95 -17.30 1.94
N ILE A 426 11.47 -16.71 0.85
CA ILE A 426 11.60 -15.27 0.54
C ILE A 426 10.22 -14.64 0.42
N TYR A 427 9.93 -13.64 1.25
CA TYR A 427 8.79 -12.76 1.05
C TYR A 427 9.20 -11.55 0.22
N ILE A 428 8.51 -11.31 -0.91
CA ILE A 428 8.75 -10.14 -1.75
C ILE A 428 7.51 -9.26 -1.84
N SER A 429 7.67 -7.96 -1.62
CA SER A 429 6.59 -6.99 -1.77
C SER A 429 7.13 -5.63 -2.24
N ALA A 430 6.31 -4.91 -3.00
CA ALA A 430 6.62 -3.52 -3.37
C ALA A 430 6.27 -2.60 -2.20
N LEU A 431 7.16 -2.53 -1.23
CA LEU A 431 7.02 -1.68 -0.05
C LEU A 431 7.50 -0.27 -0.41
N THR A 432 6.58 0.64 -0.60
CA THR A 432 6.88 1.99 -1.08
C THR A 432 7.89 2.69 -0.15
N GLN A 433 8.95 3.21 -0.73
CA GLN A 433 10.06 3.83 -0.01
C GLN A 433 9.81 5.32 0.27
N LEU A 434 9.01 5.98 -0.57
CA LEU A 434 8.67 7.38 -0.48
C LEU A 434 7.49 7.63 0.46
N ASN A 435 7.48 8.78 1.10
CA ASN A 435 6.26 9.39 1.65
C ASN A 435 5.74 10.48 0.71
N ILE A 436 4.47 10.84 0.88
CA ILE A 436 3.92 12.02 0.19
C ILE A 436 4.59 13.26 0.77
N ASP A 437 4.62 13.37 2.09
CA ASP A 437 5.25 14.42 2.90
C ASP A 437 5.53 13.90 4.33
N GLU A 438 5.87 14.80 5.27
CA GLU A 438 6.20 14.49 6.68
C GLU A 438 5.13 13.65 7.39
N HIS A 439 3.87 13.84 7.02
CA HIS A 439 2.71 13.33 7.76
C HIS A 439 1.86 12.33 6.96
N ASN A 440 2.07 12.26 5.66
CA ASN A 440 1.29 11.42 4.77
C ASN A 440 2.13 10.28 4.20
N CYS A 441 1.91 9.07 4.70
CA CYS A 441 2.51 7.87 4.13
C CYS A 441 1.91 7.56 2.76
N LEU A 442 2.74 7.05 1.87
CA LEU A 442 2.30 6.52 0.60
C LEU A 442 1.80 5.08 0.78
N PRO A 443 0.52 4.78 0.45
CA PRO A 443 0.01 3.43 0.61
C PRO A 443 0.66 2.44 -0.38
N THR A 444 1.29 1.39 0.12
CA THR A 444 1.90 0.32 -0.71
C THR A 444 0.87 -0.36 -1.61
N THR A 445 -0.38 -0.44 -1.17
CA THR A 445 -1.49 -0.99 -1.95
C THR A 445 -1.78 -0.20 -3.21
N ASP A 446 -1.62 1.12 -3.20
CA ASP A 446 -1.88 1.99 -4.35
C ASP A 446 -0.82 1.78 -5.44
N GLY A 447 0.45 1.69 -5.07
CA GLY A 447 1.53 1.37 -6.00
C GLY A 447 1.31 0.03 -6.70
N ARG A 448 0.95 -1.02 -5.94
CA ARG A 448 0.66 -2.35 -6.49
C ARG A 448 -0.61 -2.36 -7.37
N LEU A 449 -1.64 -1.63 -7.02
CA LEU A 449 -2.83 -1.49 -7.86
C LEU A 449 -2.48 -0.81 -9.19
N ILE A 450 -1.68 0.26 -9.17
CA ILE A 450 -1.22 0.95 -10.39
C ILE A 450 -0.35 0.02 -11.24
N ARG A 451 0.60 -0.71 -10.64
CA ARG A 451 1.38 -1.74 -11.34
C ARG A 451 0.46 -2.77 -12.01
N ARG A 452 -0.57 -3.25 -11.30
CA ARG A 452 -1.53 -4.24 -11.82
C ARG A 452 -2.35 -3.67 -12.98
N ILE A 453 -2.88 -2.46 -12.87
CA ILE A 453 -3.65 -1.80 -13.93
C ILE A 453 -2.83 -1.73 -15.21
N VAL A 454 -1.58 -1.28 -15.12
CA VAL A 454 -0.69 -1.15 -16.30
C VAL A 454 -0.36 -2.51 -16.89
N ARG A 455 0.02 -3.50 -16.07
CA ARG A 455 0.33 -4.86 -16.55
C ARG A 455 -0.87 -5.53 -17.18
N ASP A 456 -2.01 -5.58 -16.49
CA ASP A 456 -3.18 -6.34 -16.92
C ASP A 456 -3.80 -5.76 -18.19
N ALA A 457 -3.77 -4.44 -18.38
CA ALA A 457 -4.15 -3.81 -19.65
C ALA A 457 -3.23 -4.24 -20.81
N ARG A 458 -1.92 -4.36 -20.55
CA ARG A 458 -0.93 -4.71 -21.58
C ARG A 458 -0.93 -6.21 -21.92
N THR A 459 -1.00 -7.10 -20.92
CA THR A 459 -0.72 -8.53 -21.10
C THR A 459 -1.93 -9.44 -21.00
N ARG A 460 -2.98 -9.00 -20.32
CA ARG A 460 -4.16 -9.83 -20.02
C ARG A 460 -5.44 -9.36 -20.71
N GLY A 461 -5.40 -8.22 -21.40
CA GLY A 461 -6.57 -7.62 -22.02
C GLY A 461 -7.64 -7.17 -21.03
N THR A 462 -7.29 -7.01 -19.75
CA THR A 462 -8.18 -6.59 -18.67
C THR A 462 -8.14 -5.07 -18.53
N SER A 463 -9.29 -4.41 -18.62
CA SER A 463 -9.40 -2.96 -18.47
C SER A 463 -9.06 -2.48 -17.05
N ALA A 464 -8.71 -1.18 -16.91
CA ALA A 464 -8.52 -0.57 -15.60
C ALA A 464 -9.76 -0.66 -14.70
N LYS A 465 -10.96 -0.55 -15.31
CA LYS A 465 -12.23 -0.71 -14.60
C LYS A 465 -12.36 -2.12 -14.00
N GLU A 466 -12.15 -3.16 -14.79
CA GLU A 466 -12.21 -4.55 -14.32
C GLU A 466 -11.15 -4.84 -13.26
N THR A 467 -9.93 -4.30 -13.43
CA THR A 467 -8.85 -4.45 -12.44
C THR A 467 -9.22 -3.81 -11.10
N ILE A 468 -9.84 -2.62 -11.10
CA ILE A 468 -10.31 -1.96 -9.88
C ILE A 468 -11.45 -2.75 -9.23
N ALA A 469 -12.41 -3.25 -10.02
CA ALA A 469 -13.52 -4.06 -9.52
C ALA A 469 -13.05 -5.34 -8.81
N MET A 470 -12.03 -6.01 -9.34
CA MET A 470 -11.46 -7.24 -8.75
C MET A 470 -10.54 -6.96 -7.55
N TRP A 471 -10.08 -5.71 -7.34
CA TRP A 471 -9.01 -5.43 -6.39
C TRP A 471 -9.34 -5.80 -4.94
N ASP A 472 -10.57 -5.59 -4.50
CA ASP A 472 -10.98 -5.93 -3.14
C ASP A 472 -10.98 -7.45 -2.91
N SER A 473 -11.30 -8.26 -3.91
CA SER A 473 -11.17 -9.73 -3.83
C SER A 473 -9.72 -10.16 -3.71
N VAL A 474 -8.83 -9.60 -4.54
CA VAL A 474 -7.37 -9.83 -4.45
C VAL A 474 -6.85 -9.48 -3.06
N ARG A 475 -7.27 -8.34 -2.50
CA ARG A 475 -6.87 -7.93 -1.15
C ARG A 475 -7.32 -8.89 -0.07
N ARG A 476 -8.56 -9.42 -0.15
CA ARG A 476 -9.02 -10.46 0.80
C ARG A 476 -8.17 -11.72 0.71
N GLY A 477 -7.82 -12.17 -0.50
CA GLY A 477 -6.92 -13.31 -0.70
C GLY A 477 -5.54 -13.07 -0.08
N GLU A 478 -4.93 -11.90 -0.29
CA GLU A 478 -3.64 -11.52 0.31
C GLU A 478 -3.69 -11.53 1.84
N GLU A 479 -4.73 -10.97 2.45
CA GLU A 479 -4.93 -10.92 3.90
C GLU A 479 -5.12 -12.30 4.52
N LYS A 480 -5.75 -13.21 3.80
CA LYS A 480 -6.03 -14.58 4.28
C LYS A 480 -4.87 -15.55 4.02
N TYR A 481 -4.19 -15.43 2.88
CA TYR A 481 -3.30 -16.49 2.40
C TYR A 481 -1.82 -16.08 2.27
N ILE A 482 -1.48 -14.77 2.40
CA ILE A 482 -0.09 -14.32 2.22
C ILE A 482 0.44 -13.63 3.48
N PHE A 483 -0.22 -12.57 3.96
CA PHE A 483 0.30 -11.76 5.05
C PHE A 483 0.46 -12.51 6.39
N PRO A 484 -0.38 -13.50 6.75
CA PRO A 484 -0.16 -14.27 7.98
C PRO A 484 1.16 -15.05 8.01
N PHE A 485 1.74 -15.34 6.84
CA PHE A 485 2.97 -16.13 6.71
C PHE A 485 4.23 -15.28 6.46
N GLN A 486 4.10 -13.98 6.26
CA GLN A 486 5.21 -13.12 5.84
C GLN A 486 6.36 -13.07 6.86
N GLU A 487 6.06 -13.02 8.17
CA GLU A 487 7.08 -13.01 9.24
C GLU A 487 7.81 -14.36 9.37
N GLY A 488 7.25 -15.45 8.81
CA GLY A 488 7.87 -16.78 8.74
C GLY A 488 8.89 -16.93 7.60
N ALA A 489 9.08 -15.94 6.72
CA ALA A 489 10.10 -15.98 5.69
C ALA A 489 11.51 -15.89 6.29
N ASP A 490 12.52 -16.54 5.67
CA ASP A 490 13.92 -16.37 6.05
C ASP A 490 14.36 -14.93 5.76
N VAL A 491 13.98 -14.38 4.60
CA VAL A 491 14.29 -13.00 4.17
C VAL A 491 13.05 -12.30 3.63
N MET A 492 12.93 -10.99 3.92
CA MET A 492 12.01 -10.09 3.23
C MET A 492 12.73 -9.21 2.24
N PHE A 493 12.22 -9.13 1.02
CA PHE A 493 12.78 -8.33 -0.06
C PHE A 493 11.81 -7.23 -0.50
N ASN A 494 12.27 -5.98 -0.50
CA ASN A 494 11.49 -4.87 -1.05
C ASN A 494 11.77 -4.69 -2.54
N SER A 495 10.74 -4.83 -3.37
CA SER A 495 10.80 -4.70 -4.83
C SER A 495 10.39 -3.34 -5.36
N ALA A 496 10.08 -2.37 -4.49
CA ALA A 496 9.74 -1.02 -4.92
C ALA A 496 10.98 -0.27 -5.44
N LEU A 497 10.78 0.54 -6.48
CA LEU A 497 11.78 1.48 -6.98
C LEU A 497 11.33 2.90 -6.66
N ILE A 498 12.27 3.76 -6.24
CA ILE A 498 11.94 5.13 -5.82
C ILE A 498 11.20 5.89 -6.94
N TYR A 499 11.57 5.70 -8.19
CA TYR A 499 11.03 6.43 -9.35
C TYR A 499 9.82 5.77 -10.02
N GLU A 500 9.40 4.59 -9.57
CA GLU A 500 8.44 3.77 -10.32
C GLU A 500 7.09 4.45 -10.58
N LEU A 501 6.57 5.20 -9.60
CA LEU A 501 5.28 5.87 -9.73
C LEU A 501 5.32 7.04 -10.70
N ALA A 502 6.45 7.75 -10.80
CA ALA A 502 6.68 8.79 -11.80
C ALA A 502 6.66 8.22 -13.23
N VAL A 503 7.18 6.99 -13.41
CA VAL A 503 7.15 6.28 -14.69
C VAL A 503 5.76 5.70 -14.95
N LEU A 504 5.19 4.96 -13.99
CA LEU A 504 3.87 4.31 -14.12
C LEU A 504 2.74 5.30 -14.40
N LYS A 505 2.87 6.54 -13.92
CA LYS A 505 1.92 7.62 -14.21
C LYS A 505 1.62 7.75 -15.69
N MET A 506 2.64 7.73 -16.54
CA MET A 506 2.48 7.90 -18.00
C MET A 506 1.62 6.79 -18.64
N TYR A 507 1.67 5.59 -18.07
CA TYR A 507 0.92 4.42 -18.55
C TYR A 507 -0.47 4.32 -17.90
N ALA A 508 -0.58 4.66 -16.61
CA ALA A 508 -1.80 4.48 -15.85
C ALA A 508 -2.85 5.58 -16.10
N GLU A 509 -2.44 6.85 -16.26
CA GLU A 509 -3.37 7.97 -16.43
C GLU A 509 -4.33 7.77 -17.60
N PRO A 510 -3.90 7.42 -18.83
CA PRO A 510 -4.82 7.19 -19.94
C PRO A 510 -5.85 6.08 -19.64
N LEU A 511 -5.42 5.00 -18.98
CA LEU A 511 -6.27 3.88 -18.63
C LEU A 511 -7.32 4.26 -17.57
N LEU A 512 -6.95 5.09 -16.61
CA LEU A 512 -7.84 5.57 -15.56
C LEU A 512 -8.83 6.63 -16.09
N PHE A 513 -8.42 7.49 -17.03
CA PHE A 513 -9.30 8.46 -17.67
C PHE A 513 -10.35 7.80 -18.57
N ALA A 514 -10.10 6.59 -19.07
CA ALA A 514 -11.05 5.84 -19.89
C ALA A 514 -12.24 5.27 -19.08
N ILE A 515 -12.24 5.38 -17.75
CA ILE A 515 -13.33 4.89 -16.90
C ILE A 515 -14.47 5.91 -16.86
N ASP A 516 -15.68 5.48 -17.26
CA ASP A 516 -16.86 6.33 -17.30
C ASP A 516 -17.29 6.82 -15.91
N LYS A 517 -17.83 8.05 -15.88
CA LYS A 517 -18.27 8.71 -14.64
C LYS A 517 -19.43 8.00 -13.95
N ASP A 518 -20.21 7.24 -14.70
CA ASP A 518 -21.37 6.52 -14.19
C ASP A 518 -21.05 5.14 -13.60
N CYS A 519 -19.78 4.70 -13.70
CA CYS A 519 -19.31 3.46 -13.11
C CYS A 519 -19.00 3.62 -11.61
N GLN A 520 -19.17 2.54 -10.86
CA GLN A 520 -18.85 2.50 -9.44
C GLN A 520 -17.33 2.70 -9.19
N GLU A 521 -16.49 2.18 -10.09
CA GLU A 521 -15.03 2.25 -10.05
C GLU A 521 -14.48 3.67 -10.31
N TYR A 522 -15.31 4.57 -10.81
CA TYR A 522 -14.91 5.95 -11.12
C TYR A 522 -14.36 6.71 -9.91
N LEU A 523 -14.94 6.50 -8.72
CA LEU A 523 -14.46 7.17 -7.50
C LEU A 523 -13.02 6.77 -7.17
N GLU A 524 -12.69 5.48 -7.31
CA GLU A 524 -11.33 4.99 -7.08
C GLU A 524 -10.39 5.43 -8.19
N ALA A 525 -10.81 5.38 -9.46
CA ALA A 525 -10.04 5.90 -10.59
C ALA A 525 -9.69 7.39 -10.40
N LYS A 526 -10.66 8.20 -9.99
CA LYS A 526 -10.44 9.62 -9.71
C LYS A 526 -9.50 9.86 -8.53
N ARG A 527 -9.57 9.00 -7.50
CA ARG A 527 -8.64 9.03 -6.37
C ARG A 527 -7.22 8.74 -6.82
N LEU A 528 -7.02 7.71 -7.64
CA LEU A 528 -5.71 7.34 -8.18
C LEU A 528 -5.14 8.42 -9.12
N LEU A 529 -5.98 9.01 -9.98
CA LEU A 529 -5.55 10.14 -10.83
C LEU A 529 -5.09 11.34 -9.98
N LYS A 530 -5.85 11.70 -8.93
CA LYS A 530 -5.45 12.75 -8.00
C LYS A 530 -4.15 12.41 -7.26
N PHE A 531 -3.93 11.14 -6.94
CA PHE A 531 -2.70 10.66 -6.33
C PHE A 531 -1.52 10.78 -7.29
N LEU A 532 -1.67 10.33 -8.54
CA LEU A 532 -0.63 10.42 -9.56
C LEU A 532 -0.27 11.87 -9.92
N ASP A 533 -1.19 12.82 -9.71
CA ASP A 533 -0.96 14.24 -9.96
C ASP A 533 0.12 14.88 -9.06
N TYR A 534 0.55 14.21 -7.98
CA TYR A 534 1.69 14.66 -7.17
C TYR A 534 3.05 14.42 -7.83
N PHE A 535 3.14 13.48 -8.76
CA PHE A 535 4.38 13.09 -9.40
C PHE A 535 4.60 13.87 -10.71
N LEU A 536 5.80 14.35 -10.94
CA LEU A 536 6.25 14.69 -12.28
C LEU A 536 6.38 13.40 -13.11
N PRO A 537 5.98 13.40 -14.38
CA PRO A 537 6.16 12.23 -15.24
C PRO A 537 7.63 11.99 -15.56
N MET A 538 8.03 10.73 -15.62
CA MET A 538 9.38 10.31 -15.96
C MET A 538 9.36 9.30 -17.10
N PRO A 539 10.11 9.51 -18.21
CA PRO A 539 10.17 8.57 -19.33
C PRO A 539 10.86 7.25 -18.93
N SER A 540 10.51 6.17 -19.64
CA SER A 540 11.03 4.83 -19.35
C SER A 540 12.28 4.45 -20.15
N ASP A 541 12.80 5.34 -21.00
CA ASP A 541 13.87 5.02 -21.97
C ASP A 541 15.19 4.59 -21.31
N GLY A 542 15.52 5.21 -20.17
CA GLY A 542 16.74 4.88 -19.42
C GLY A 542 16.65 3.63 -18.53
N ILE A 543 15.49 2.96 -18.47
CA ILE A 543 15.28 1.80 -17.57
C ILE A 543 15.81 0.53 -18.23
N ASN A 544 16.67 -0.21 -17.51
CA ASN A 544 17.24 -1.46 -17.98
C ASN A 544 16.17 -2.50 -18.33
N GLN A 545 16.45 -3.38 -19.30
CA GLN A 545 15.51 -4.43 -19.73
C GLN A 545 15.28 -5.51 -18.65
N ASN A 546 16.22 -5.70 -17.73
CA ASN A 546 16.10 -6.62 -16.59
C ASN A 546 15.46 -5.96 -15.35
N SER A 547 15.11 -4.66 -15.42
CA SER A 547 14.44 -3.97 -14.30
C SER A 547 13.08 -4.61 -13.98
N ILE A 548 12.76 -4.70 -12.69
CA ILE A 548 11.48 -5.22 -12.22
C ILE A 548 10.29 -4.40 -12.76
N LEU A 549 10.50 -3.12 -13.08
CA LEU A 549 9.47 -2.25 -13.62
C LEU A 549 9.04 -2.67 -15.03
N ARG A 550 9.96 -3.29 -15.80
CA ARG A 550 9.68 -3.81 -17.16
C ARG A 550 8.64 -4.92 -17.19
N GLU A 551 8.45 -5.66 -16.10
CA GLU A 551 7.34 -6.61 -15.96
C GLU A 551 5.97 -5.92 -16.17
N PHE A 552 5.85 -4.67 -15.73
CA PHE A 552 4.60 -3.91 -15.78
C PHE A 552 4.47 -3.09 -17.07
N ILE A 553 5.50 -2.29 -17.41
CA ILE A 553 5.46 -1.37 -18.54
C ILE A 553 5.85 -1.99 -19.89
N GLY A 554 6.41 -3.19 -19.88
CA GLY A 554 6.89 -3.89 -21.10
C GLY A 554 8.37 -3.68 -21.41
N GLY A 555 8.86 -4.41 -22.39
CA GLY A 555 10.27 -4.39 -22.79
C GLY A 555 11.20 -5.13 -21.83
N SER A 556 10.69 -6.11 -21.09
CA SER A 556 11.50 -7.02 -20.27
C SER A 556 12.33 -7.96 -21.17
N CYS A 557 13.57 -8.26 -20.77
CA CYS A 557 14.37 -9.32 -21.34
C CYS A 557 13.94 -10.72 -20.85
N PHE A 558 13.09 -10.78 -19.83
CA PHE A 558 12.52 -12.03 -19.33
C PHE A 558 11.13 -12.27 -19.94
N ASN A 559 10.76 -13.53 -20.02
CA ASN A 559 9.42 -13.93 -20.42
C ASN A 559 8.48 -13.85 -19.20
N VAL A 560 7.80 -12.69 -19.03
CA VAL A 560 6.99 -12.34 -17.87
C VAL A 560 5.57 -11.95 -18.25
#